data_9be02e400cdbab4ad9dbc4292e3d4f57
#
_entry.id   9be02e400cdbab4ad9dbc4292e3d4f57
#
_cell.length_a   1.000
_cell.length_b   1.000
_cell.length_c   1.000
_cell.angle_alpha   90.00
_cell.angle_beta   90.00
_cell.angle_gamma   90.00
#
_symmetry.space_group_name_H-M   'P 1'
#
loop_
_entity.id
_entity.type
_entity.pdbx_description
1 polymer ?
#
loop_
_entity_poly.entity_id
_entity_poly.type
_entity_poly.pdbx_seq_one_letter_code
_entity_poly.pdbx_strand_id
1 'polypeptide(L)'
;MRPTATPPPIVLLRAVTHAYGSRKALDNVDLALHPRELTFLVGPSGAGKTTLLKLINRETRPTRGQVWVAGIGAHELKASQVAGLRRRVGVVFQDYKLLPRLTALENVAFGLQVSDLSVSNEEAQDRARDALEAVGIGDRTASFPHQLSGGQQQRVAVARAVVAQPPVLIADEPTGNLDQATAWDLMDLFEDIAAWGTAVLVATHNIEIVTRLQRRVVTLVNGRLMRDQPAGHAGRMAWLATS
;
A
#
# COMPACT_ATOMS: atom_id res chain seq x y z
N MET A 1 -31.68 -4.83 -15.37
CA MET A 1 -30.65 -4.56 -14.34
C MET A 1 -30.05 -3.20 -14.65
N ARG A 2 -30.17 -2.23 -13.74
CA ARG A 2 -29.43 -0.97 -13.89
C ARG A 2 -27.94 -1.26 -13.70
N PRO A 3 -27.02 -0.74 -14.53
CA PRO A 3 -25.60 -0.86 -14.28
C PRO A 3 -25.32 -0.25 -12.90
N THR A 4 -24.75 -1.04 -12.00
CA THR A 4 -24.30 -0.55 -10.70
C THR A 4 -23.20 0.48 -10.98
N ALA A 5 -23.46 1.73 -10.67
CA ALA A 5 -22.47 2.79 -10.85
C ALA A 5 -21.19 2.41 -10.08
N THR A 6 -20.08 2.41 -10.77
CA THR A 6 -18.77 2.18 -10.14
C THR A 6 -18.59 3.18 -8.99
N PRO A 7 -18.26 2.75 -7.78
CA PRO A 7 -18.06 3.66 -6.66
C PRO A 7 -16.99 4.70 -7.01
N PRO A 8 -17.08 5.92 -6.47
CA PRO A 8 -16.07 6.94 -6.73
C PRO A 8 -14.69 6.46 -6.30
N PRO A 9 -13.63 6.86 -7.01
CA PRO A 9 -12.27 6.44 -6.68
C PRO A 9 -11.86 6.98 -5.30
N ILE A 10 -11.20 6.15 -4.52
CA ILE A 10 -10.65 6.52 -3.22
C ILE A 10 -9.28 7.18 -3.33
N VAL A 11 -8.53 6.84 -4.38
CA VAL A 11 -7.30 7.56 -4.81
C VAL A 11 -7.50 7.99 -6.25
N LEU A 12 -7.20 9.25 -6.55
CA LEU A 12 -7.28 9.81 -7.90
C LEU A 12 -6.07 10.70 -8.17
N LEU A 13 -5.30 10.35 -9.19
CA LEU A 13 -4.25 11.16 -9.77
C LEU A 13 -4.77 11.73 -11.10
N ARG A 14 -4.62 13.04 -11.34
CA ARG A 14 -4.99 13.70 -12.58
C ARG A 14 -3.81 14.48 -13.13
N ALA A 15 -3.33 14.10 -14.31
CA ALA A 15 -2.22 14.72 -15.05
C ALA A 15 -0.99 14.96 -14.16
N VAL A 16 -0.66 13.99 -13.30
CA VAL A 16 0.39 14.13 -12.27
C VAL A 16 1.77 14.04 -12.89
N THR A 17 2.55 15.08 -12.69
CA THR A 17 3.98 15.13 -13.01
C THR A 17 4.77 15.40 -11.74
N HIS A 18 5.85 14.65 -11.53
CA HIS A 18 6.80 14.90 -10.44
C HIS A 18 8.24 14.78 -10.94
N ALA A 19 9.07 15.76 -10.56
CA ALA A 19 10.48 15.81 -10.95
C ALA A 19 11.38 15.98 -9.72
N TYR A 20 12.51 15.29 -9.73
CA TYR A 20 13.64 15.51 -8.85
C TYR A 20 14.74 16.25 -9.64
N GLY A 21 14.86 17.56 -9.42
CA GLY A 21 15.71 18.41 -10.25
C GLY A 21 15.26 18.39 -11.70
N SER A 22 16.15 18.04 -12.63
CA SER A 22 15.85 17.94 -14.06
C SER A 22 15.20 16.62 -14.49
N ARG A 23 15.26 15.58 -13.62
CA ARG A 23 14.74 14.24 -13.95
C ARG A 23 13.26 14.12 -13.57
N LYS A 24 12.40 13.91 -14.56
CA LYS A 24 11.02 13.55 -14.32
C LYS A 24 10.94 12.10 -13.82
N ALA A 25 10.42 11.90 -12.62
CA ALA A 25 10.11 10.59 -12.06
C ALA A 25 8.71 10.11 -12.43
N LEU A 26 7.76 11.06 -12.61
CA LEU A 26 6.43 10.83 -13.17
C LEU A 26 6.13 11.91 -14.19
N ASP A 27 5.47 11.54 -15.30
CA ASP A 27 5.17 12.43 -16.41
C ASP A 27 3.74 12.19 -16.90
N ASN A 28 2.83 13.11 -16.55
CA ASN A 28 1.42 13.13 -16.92
C ASN A 28 0.68 11.82 -16.61
N VAL A 29 0.70 11.40 -15.33
CA VAL A 29 0.07 10.17 -14.87
C VAL A 29 -1.36 10.43 -14.45
N ASP A 30 -2.30 9.66 -15.01
CA ASP A 30 -3.69 9.55 -14.60
C ASP A 30 -3.92 8.15 -14.00
N LEU A 31 -4.45 8.07 -12.76
CA LEU A 31 -4.74 6.80 -12.09
C LEU A 31 -5.91 6.97 -11.14
N ALA A 32 -6.86 6.04 -11.18
CA ALA A 32 -7.93 5.93 -10.20
C ALA A 32 -7.86 4.57 -9.50
N LEU A 33 -7.92 4.54 -8.16
CA LEU A 33 -8.06 3.30 -7.38
C LEU A 33 -9.42 3.31 -6.69
N HIS A 34 -10.06 2.14 -6.65
CA HIS A 34 -11.40 2.01 -6.07
C HIS A 34 -11.37 1.21 -4.77
N PRO A 35 -12.32 1.44 -3.84
CA PRO A 35 -12.48 0.59 -2.67
C PRO A 35 -12.66 -0.88 -3.05
N ARG A 36 -12.19 -1.79 -2.20
CA ARG A 36 -12.31 -3.24 -2.39
C ARG A 36 -11.52 -3.77 -3.59
N GLU A 37 -10.51 -3.06 -4.05
CA GLU A 37 -9.70 -3.43 -5.20
C GLU A 37 -8.25 -3.66 -4.77
N LEU A 38 -7.70 -4.84 -5.14
CA LEU A 38 -6.26 -5.09 -5.14
C LEU A 38 -5.71 -4.75 -6.53
N THR A 39 -4.82 -3.77 -6.59
CA THR A 39 -4.16 -3.31 -7.82
C THR A 39 -2.66 -3.50 -7.71
N PHE A 40 -2.04 -4.13 -8.70
CA PHE A 40 -0.60 -4.20 -8.83
C PHE A 40 -0.06 -3.01 -9.62
N LEU A 41 0.99 -2.37 -9.10
CA LEU A 41 1.77 -1.36 -9.80
C LEU A 41 3.10 -2.00 -10.21
N VAL A 42 3.26 -2.28 -11.49
CA VAL A 42 4.44 -2.95 -12.04
C VAL A 42 5.27 -2.04 -12.94
N GLY A 43 6.53 -2.40 -13.15
CA GLY A 43 7.43 -1.67 -14.02
C GLY A 43 8.89 -1.90 -13.63
N PRO A 44 9.85 -1.59 -14.53
CA PRO A 44 11.26 -1.75 -14.25
C PRO A 44 11.74 -0.93 -13.05
N SER A 45 12.94 -1.20 -12.56
CA SER A 45 13.57 -0.37 -11.54
C SER A 45 13.68 1.08 -12.04
N GLY A 46 13.39 2.04 -11.19
CA GLY A 46 13.41 3.46 -11.57
C GLY A 46 12.22 3.94 -12.41
N ALA A 47 11.21 3.11 -12.67
CA ALA A 47 10.00 3.49 -13.43
C ALA A 47 9.16 4.59 -12.77
N GLY A 48 9.33 4.84 -11.46
CA GLY A 48 8.57 5.85 -10.70
C GLY A 48 7.58 5.26 -9.69
N LYS A 49 7.55 3.92 -9.49
CA LYS A 49 6.61 3.23 -8.57
C LYS A 49 6.64 3.83 -7.16
N THR A 50 7.79 3.82 -6.52
CA THR A 50 7.99 4.40 -5.18
C THR A 50 7.63 5.89 -5.13
N THR A 51 7.90 6.66 -6.20
CA THR A 51 7.51 8.07 -6.28
C THR A 51 5.99 8.23 -6.29
N LEU A 52 5.27 7.36 -6.99
CA LEU A 52 3.81 7.36 -7.02
C LEU A 52 3.25 7.06 -5.61
N LEU A 53 3.79 6.04 -4.90
CA LEU A 53 3.40 5.74 -3.52
C LEU A 53 3.69 6.93 -2.59
N LYS A 54 4.83 7.59 -2.72
CA LYS A 54 5.20 8.79 -1.95
C LYS A 54 4.26 9.96 -2.17
N LEU A 55 3.70 10.12 -3.38
CA LEU A 55 2.69 11.14 -3.65
C LEU A 55 1.35 10.82 -2.95
N ILE A 56 0.92 9.56 -2.96
CA ILE A 56 -0.30 9.12 -2.26
C ILE A 56 -0.16 9.35 -0.75
N ASN A 57 0.97 8.98 -0.15
CA ASN A 57 1.24 9.19 1.27
C ASN A 57 1.68 10.63 1.61
N ARG A 58 1.72 11.52 0.61
CA ARG A 58 2.13 12.91 0.78
C ARG A 58 3.53 13.07 1.42
N GLU A 59 4.44 12.15 1.13
CA GLU A 59 5.88 12.31 1.45
C GLU A 59 6.54 13.32 0.50
N THR A 60 6.02 13.41 -0.72
CA THR A 60 6.40 14.44 -1.68
C THR A 60 5.15 15.09 -2.30
N ARG A 61 5.32 16.22 -3.00
CA ARG A 61 4.26 16.94 -3.71
C ARG A 61 4.40 16.74 -5.21
N PRO A 62 3.30 16.67 -5.97
CA PRO A 62 3.41 16.72 -7.42
C PRO A 62 3.97 18.09 -7.85
N THR A 63 4.79 18.10 -8.91
CA THR A 63 5.25 19.33 -9.55
C THR A 63 4.13 19.99 -10.35
N ARG A 64 3.25 19.15 -10.93
CA ARG A 64 2.03 19.53 -11.65
C ARG A 64 0.97 18.45 -11.46
N GLY A 65 -0.30 18.81 -11.71
CA GLY A 65 -1.42 17.91 -11.61
C GLY A 65 -1.97 17.83 -10.18
N GLN A 66 -2.93 16.93 -9.98
CA GLN A 66 -3.71 16.82 -8.75
C GLN A 66 -3.68 15.41 -8.20
N VAL A 67 -3.57 15.28 -6.89
CA VAL A 67 -3.63 14.01 -6.16
C VAL A 67 -4.73 14.12 -5.10
N TRP A 68 -5.68 13.19 -5.15
CA TRP A 68 -6.77 13.08 -4.18
C TRP A 68 -6.67 11.72 -3.49
N VAL A 69 -6.79 11.70 -2.17
CA VAL A 69 -6.73 10.48 -1.36
C VAL A 69 -7.83 10.56 -0.30
N ALA A 70 -8.71 9.57 -0.28
CA ALA A 70 -9.86 9.51 0.64
C ALA A 70 -10.66 10.83 0.70
N GLY A 71 -10.91 11.43 -0.47
CA GLY A 71 -11.62 12.70 -0.61
C GLY A 71 -10.82 13.96 -0.26
N ILE A 72 -9.53 13.82 0.11
CA ILE A 72 -8.66 14.95 0.49
C ILE A 72 -7.75 15.30 -0.68
N GLY A 73 -7.71 16.57 -1.10
CA GLY A 73 -6.76 17.10 -2.09
C GLY A 73 -5.34 17.16 -1.53
N ALA A 74 -4.59 16.05 -1.68
CA ALA A 74 -3.25 15.91 -1.10
C ALA A 74 -2.26 16.96 -1.62
N HIS A 75 -2.42 17.44 -2.86
CA HIS A 75 -1.58 18.44 -3.52
C HIS A 75 -1.68 19.82 -2.85
N GLU A 76 -2.81 20.16 -2.22
CA GLU A 76 -3.10 21.46 -1.61
C GLU A 76 -2.74 21.53 -0.12
N LEU A 77 -2.57 20.38 0.55
CA LEU A 77 -2.39 20.34 2.00
C LEU A 77 -1.16 21.15 2.47
N LYS A 78 -1.35 21.95 3.52
CA LYS A 78 -0.26 22.53 4.30
C LYS A 78 0.43 21.43 5.13
N ALA A 79 1.68 21.68 5.56
CA ALA A 79 2.46 20.70 6.34
C ALA A 79 1.73 20.21 7.60
N SER A 80 1.02 21.10 8.31
CA SER A 80 0.25 20.77 9.51
C SER A 80 -0.95 19.84 9.26
N GLN A 81 -1.44 19.74 8.03
CA GLN A 81 -2.60 18.94 7.66
C GLN A 81 -2.21 17.54 7.14
N VAL A 82 -0.93 17.31 6.83
CA VAL A 82 -0.43 16.06 6.24
C VAL A 82 -0.66 14.86 7.18
N ALA A 83 -0.52 15.05 8.49
CA ALA A 83 -0.78 14.00 9.47
C ALA A 83 -2.21 13.44 9.35
N GLY A 84 -3.21 14.30 9.14
CA GLY A 84 -4.60 13.90 8.94
C GLY A 84 -4.83 13.04 7.70
N LEU A 85 -4.09 13.29 6.62
CA LEU A 85 -4.13 12.44 5.42
C LEU A 85 -3.43 11.10 5.67
N ARG A 86 -2.24 11.10 6.29
CA ARG A 86 -1.46 9.88 6.55
C ARG A 86 -2.20 8.89 7.45
N ARG A 87 -3.07 9.36 8.34
CA ARG A 87 -3.95 8.50 9.14
C ARG A 87 -4.96 7.72 8.31
N ARG A 88 -5.20 8.12 7.06
CA ARG A 88 -6.10 7.44 6.11
C ARG A 88 -5.35 6.52 5.15
N VAL A 89 -4.04 6.41 5.26
CA VAL A 89 -3.19 5.61 4.37
C VAL A 89 -2.33 4.67 5.21
N GLY A 90 -2.64 3.39 5.16
CA GLY A 90 -1.74 2.35 5.66
C GLY A 90 -0.54 2.20 4.72
N VAL A 91 0.65 2.04 5.29
CA VAL A 91 1.88 1.86 4.49
C VAL A 91 2.63 0.63 4.97
N VAL A 92 2.94 -0.26 4.02
CA VAL A 92 3.77 -1.44 4.22
C VAL A 92 5.07 -1.27 3.43
N PHE A 93 6.21 -1.36 4.12
CA PHE A 93 7.53 -1.17 3.55
C PHE A 93 8.23 -2.52 3.32
N GLN A 94 9.15 -2.58 2.37
CA GLN A 94 9.97 -3.76 2.11
C GLN A 94 10.84 -4.16 3.32
N ASP A 95 11.33 -3.20 4.09
CA ASP A 95 12.18 -3.40 5.26
C ASP A 95 11.40 -3.33 6.59
N TYR A 96 10.09 -3.60 6.53
CA TYR A 96 9.14 -3.69 7.65
C TYR A 96 8.99 -2.41 8.48
N LYS A 97 10.04 -1.63 8.70
CA LYS A 97 10.08 -0.41 9.53
C LYS A 97 9.48 -0.62 10.92
N LEU A 98 9.67 -1.80 11.52
CA LEU A 98 9.23 -2.05 12.89
C LEU A 98 10.09 -1.27 13.89
N LEU A 99 9.48 -0.89 14.99
CA LEU A 99 10.16 -0.24 16.11
C LEU A 99 10.86 -1.33 16.93
N PRO A 100 12.22 -1.37 16.95
CA PRO A 100 12.96 -2.55 17.43
C PRO A 100 12.88 -2.75 18.95
N ARG A 101 12.50 -1.70 19.68
CA ARG A 101 12.34 -1.72 21.15
C ARG A 101 10.91 -2.00 21.61
N LEU A 102 9.99 -2.17 20.70
CA LEU A 102 8.60 -2.50 20.96
C LEU A 102 8.33 -3.95 20.53
N THR A 103 7.49 -4.64 21.30
CA THR A 103 6.95 -5.96 20.94
C THR A 103 6.07 -5.87 19.70
N ALA A 104 5.63 -7.01 19.16
CA ALA A 104 4.66 -7.05 18.05
C ALA A 104 3.37 -6.32 18.43
N LEU A 105 2.82 -6.59 19.61
CA LEU A 105 1.64 -5.93 20.14
C LEU A 105 1.80 -4.41 20.21
N GLU A 106 2.88 -3.96 20.83
CA GLU A 106 3.18 -2.54 21.00
C GLU A 106 3.42 -1.83 19.66
N ASN A 107 4.06 -2.48 18.67
CA ASN A 107 4.21 -1.95 17.31
C ASN A 107 2.86 -1.67 16.66
N VAL A 108 1.90 -2.61 16.80
CA VAL A 108 0.58 -2.46 16.20
C VAL A 108 -0.26 -1.45 16.97
N ALA A 109 -0.27 -1.50 18.30
CA ALA A 109 -0.98 -0.54 19.16
C ALA A 109 -0.49 0.90 18.90
N PHE A 110 0.82 1.11 18.74
CA PHE A 110 1.40 2.40 18.39
C PHE A 110 0.87 2.93 17.06
N GLY A 111 0.71 2.05 16.06
CA GLY A 111 0.11 2.42 14.77
C GLY A 111 -1.30 2.98 14.92
N LEU A 112 -2.12 2.39 15.78
CA LEU A 112 -3.47 2.86 16.07
C LEU A 112 -3.46 4.19 16.85
N GLN A 113 -2.66 4.31 17.89
CA GLN A 113 -2.54 5.52 18.71
C GLN A 113 -2.09 6.75 17.91
N VAL A 114 -1.20 6.55 16.90
CA VAL A 114 -0.80 7.62 15.98
C VAL A 114 -1.93 7.98 15.01
N SER A 115 -2.74 6.99 14.62
CA SER A 115 -3.84 7.17 13.67
C SER A 115 -5.08 7.76 14.33
N ASP A 116 -5.33 7.44 15.60
CA ASP A 116 -6.43 7.97 16.38
C ASP A 116 -5.96 8.34 17.80
N LEU A 117 -5.83 9.63 18.04
CA LEU A 117 -5.34 10.18 19.31
C LEU A 117 -6.38 10.10 20.46
N SER A 118 -7.61 9.71 20.17
CA SER A 118 -8.68 9.55 21.16
C SER A 118 -8.73 8.14 21.76
N VAL A 119 -8.07 7.16 21.14
CA VAL A 119 -8.07 5.76 21.57
C VAL A 119 -7.25 5.60 22.86
N SER A 120 -7.84 4.95 23.85
CA SER A 120 -7.14 4.62 25.09
C SER A 120 -6.04 3.58 24.86
N ASN A 121 -5.08 3.49 25.80
CA ASN A 121 -4.01 2.49 25.67
C ASN A 121 -4.56 1.05 25.75
N GLU A 122 -5.57 0.81 26.56
CA GLU A 122 -6.22 -0.49 26.68
C GLU A 122 -6.92 -0.89 25.39
N GLU A 123 -7.76 -0.02 24.84
CA GLU A 123 -8.43 -0.24 23.55
C GLU A 123 -7.42 -0.44 22.41
N ALA A 124 -6.32 0.32 22.40
CA ALA A 124 -5.27 0.18 21.38
C ALA A 124 -4.61 -1.21 21.46
N GLN A 125 -4.38 -1.73 22.67
CA GLN A 125 -3.81 -3.07 22.86
C GLN A 125 -4.79 -4.18 22.45
N ASP A 126 -6.08 -4.04 22.77
CA ASP A 126 -7.09 -5.04 22.40
C ASP A 126 -7.25 -5.11 20.88
N ARG A 127 -7.42 -3.98 20.22
CA ARG A 127 -7.49 -3.92 18.75
C ARG A 127 -6.20 -4.38 18.06
N ALA A 128 -5.05 -4.13 18.69
CA ALA A 128 -3.77 -4.63 18.18
C ALA A 128 -3.66 -6.15 18.29
N ARG A 129 -4.23 -6.74 19.36
CA ARG A 129 -4.28 -8.20 19.55
C ARG A 129 -5.15 -8.85 18.48
N ASP A 130 -6.35 -8.29 18.24
CA ASP A 130 -7.25 -8.73 17.18
C ASP A 130 -6.61 -8.63 15.80
N ALA A 131 -5.89 -7.53 15.53
CA ALA A 131 -5.19 -7.34 14.27
C ALA A 131 -4.06 -8.35 14.06
N LEU A 132 -3.28 -8.69 15.12
CA LEU A 132 -2.24 -9.72 15.05
C LEU A 132 -2.83 -11.12 14.84
N GLU A 133 -3.97 -11.41 15.45
CA GLU A 133 -4.69 -12.65 15.24
C GLU A 133 -5.21 -12.76 13.81
N ALA A 134 -5.81 -11.70 13.28
CA ALA A 134 -6.30 -11.62 11.88
C ALA A 134 -5.20 -11.83 10.83
N VAL A 135 -3.96 -11.41 11.12
CA VAL A 135 -2.81 -11.68 10.23
C VAL A 135 -2.08 -12.99 10.55
N GLY A 136 -2.60 -13.83 11.46
CA GLY A 136 -2.10 -15.17 11.73
C GLY A 136 -0.83 -15.26 12.59
N ILE A 137 -0.58 -14.28 13.48
CA ILE A 137 0.56 -14.26 14.42
C ILE A 137 0.14 -13.87 15.84
N GLY A 138 -1.08 -14.21 16.25
CA GLY A 138 -1.59 -13.93 17.59
C GLY A 138 -0.77 -14.57 18.72
N ASP A 139 -0.05 -15.67 18.45
CA ASP A 139 0.86 -16.33 19.40
C ASP A 139 2.19 -15.57 19.62
N ARG A 140 2.46 -14.50 18.87
CA ARG A 140 3.72 -13.74 18.88
C ARG A 140 3.60 -12.31 19.42
N THR A 141 2.51 -11.99 20.08
CA THR A 141 2.22 -10.64 20.61
C THR A 141 3.32 -10.05 21.47
N ALA A 142 3.97 -10.87 22.32
CA ALA A 142 5.04 -10.46 23.21
C ALA A 142 6.46 -10.50 22.58
N SER A 143 6.58 -10.95 21.33
CA SER A 143 7.88 -11.07 20.65
C SER A 143 8.38 -9.72 20.16
N PHE A 144 9.68 -9.46 20.33
CA PHE A 144 10.35 -8.31 19.70
C PHE A 144 10.71 -8.60 18.24
N PRO A 145 10.89 -7.57 17.38
CA PRO A 145 11.20 -7.77 15.97
C PRO A 145 12.38 -8.72 15.69
N HIS A 146 13.44 -8.65 16.48
CA HIS A 146 14.62 -9.52 16.33
C HIS A 146 14.37 -10.99 16.65
N GLN A 147 13.24 -11.32 17.28
CA GLN A 147 12.82 -12.69 17.63
C GLN A 147 11.87 -13.28 16.57
N LEU A 148 11.47 -12.50 15.57
CA LEU A 148 10.53 -12.87 14.55
C LEU A 148 11.24 -13.18 13.22
N SER A 149 10.73 -14.18 12.48
CA SER A 149 11.16 -14.40 11.10
C SER A 149 10.79 -13.21 10.20
N GLY A 150 11.39 -13.09 9.00
CA GLY A 150 11.06 -12.04 8.04
C GLY A 150 9.57 -11.99 7.70
N GLY A 151 8.95 -13.15 7.47
CA GLY A 151 7.51 -13.24 7.21
C GLY A 151 6.65 -12.80 8.40
N GLN A 152 7.05 -13.16 9.63
CA GLN A 152 6.37 -12.70 10.84
C GLN A 152 6.53 -11.19 11.03
N GLN A 153 7.70 -10.63 10.80
CA GLN A 153 7.92 -9.18 10.84
C GLN A 153 7.04 -8.45 9.82
N GLN A 154 6.91 -9.02 8.61
CA GLN A 154 6.04 -8.45 7.57
C GLN A 154 4.57 -8.50 7.99
N ARG A 155 4.09 -9.60 8.60
CA ARG A 155 2.73 -9.68 9.13
C ARG A 155 2.48 -8.64 10.25
N VAL A 156 3.43 -8.40 11.15
CA VAL A 156 3.35 -7.29 12.14
C VAL A 156 3.26 -5.95 11.44
N ALA A 157 4.06 -5.71 10.39
CA ALA A 157 4.01 -4.46 9.63
C ALA A 157 2.66 -4.26 8.93
N VAL A 158 2.06 -5.33 8.39
CA VAL A 158 0.71 -5.28 7.81
C VAL A 158 -0.33 -5.01 8.89
N ALA A 159 -0.32 -5.75 10.01
CA ALA A 159 -1.24 -5.52 11.13
C ALA A 159 -1.19 -4.06 11.60
N ARG A 160 0.00 -3.50 11.79
CA ARG A 160 0.20 -2.10 12.14
C ARG A 160 -0.38 -1.13 11.11
N ALA A 161 -0.27 -1.46 9.82
CA ALA A 161 -0.78 -0.61 8.75
C ALA A 161 -2.31 -0.62 8.65
N VAL A 162 -2.96 -1.72 9.08
CA VAL A 162 -4.42 -1.91 8.92
C VAL A 162 -5.22 -1.78 10.21
N VAL A 163 -4.61 -1.75 11.39
CA VAL A 163 -5.29 -1.72 12.69
C VAL A 163 -6.26 -0.55 12.84
N ALA A 164 -5.97 0.58 12.17
CA ALA A 164 -6.84 1.75 12.10
C ALA A 164 -7.89 1.67 10.97
N GLN A 165 -7.99 0.54 10.27
CA GLN A 165 -8.90 0.31 9.13
C GLN A 165 -8.82 1.42 8.07
N PRO A 166 -7.64 1.73 7.53
CA PRO A 166 -7.49 2.82 6.58
C PRO A 166 -8.22 2.51 5.27
N PRO A 167 -8.84 3.51 4.61
CA PRO A 167 -9.49 3.31 3.32
C PRO A 167 -8.51 3.00 2.17
N VAL A 168 -7.22 3.24 2.37
CA VAL A 168 -6.15 2.99 1.40
C VAL A 168 -4.98 2.29 2.08
N LEU A 169 -4.49 1.21 1.47
CA LEU A 169 -3.24 0.53 1.84
C LEU A 169 -2.28 0.57 0.65
N ILE A 170 -1.08 1.05 0.86
CA ILE A 170 -0.01 1.02 -0.13
C ILE A 170 1.14 0.14 0.37
N ALA A 171 1.70 -0.68 -0.51
CA ALA A 171 2.83 -1.55 -0.21
C ALA A 171 3.93 -1.40 -1.26
N ASP A 172 5.16 -1.15 -0.83
CA ASP A 172 6.32 -1.04 -1.71
C ASP A 172 7.20 -2.29 -1.57
N GLU A 173 7.19 -3.16 -2.59
CA GLU A 173 7.92 -4.43 -2.67
C GLU A 173 7.74 -5.34 -1.43
N PRO A 174 6.50 -5.59 -0.96
CA PRO A 174 6.26 -6.21 0.34
C PRO A 174 6.72 -7.68 0.43
N THR A 175 7.00 -8.32 -0.69
CA THR A 175 7.47 -9.72 -0.78
C THR A 175 8.96 -9.85 -1.08
N GLY A 176 9.69 -8.74 -1.23
CA GLY A 176 11.07 -8.75 -1.71
C GLY A 176 12.07 -9.47 -0.82
N ASN A 177 11.77 -9.64 0.47
CA ASN A 177 12.62 -10.31 1.46
C ASN A 177 12.03 -11.62 1.99
N LEU A 178 11.01 -12.17 1.30
CA LEU A 178 10.29 -13.37 1.73
C LEU A 178 10.59 -14.56 0.80
N ASP A 179 10.52 -15.76 1.35
CA ASP A 179 10.45 -16.97 0.54
C ASP A 179 9.11 -17.04 -0.21
N GLN A 180 9.05 -17.92 -1.20
CA GLN A 180 7.91 -18.00 -2.10
C GLN A 180 6.59 -18.37 -1.38
N ALA A 181 6.63 -19.31 -0.43
CA ALA A 181 5.43 -19.73 0.29
C ALA A 181 4.88 -18.58 1.15
N THR A 182 5.75 -17.95 1.93
CA THR A 182 5.42 -16.77 2.76
C THR A 182 4.93 -15.59 1.92
N ALA A 183 5.47 -15.42 0.69
CA ALA A 183 5.01 -14.37 -0.22
C ALA A 183 3.57 -14.61 -0.71
N TRP A 184 3.19 -15.87 -0.97
CA TRP A 184 1.81 -16.22 -1.32
C TRP A 184 0.84 -15.95 -0.18
N ASP A 185 1.15 -16.42 1.04
CA ASP A 185 0.33 -16.17 2.23
C ASP A 185 0.11 -14.68 2.49
N LEU A 186 1.13 -13.85 2.19
CA LEU A 186 1.02 -12.40 2.32
C LEU A 186 0.08 -11.81 1.25
N MET A 187 0.09 -12.35 0.04
CA MET A 187 -0.82 -11.88 -1.02
C MET A 187 -2.27 -12.24 -0.73
N ASP A 188 -2.54 -13.43 -0.21
CA ASP A 188 -3.87 -13.83 0.25
C ASP A 188 -4.38 -12.85 1.33
N LEU A 189 -3.53 -12.48 2.28
CA LEU A 189 -3.86 -11.47 3.28
C LEU A 189 -4.19 -10.10 2.66
N PHE A 190 -3.49 -9.66 1.62
CA PHE A 190 -3.84 -8.42 0.92
C PHE A 190 -5.16 -8.52 0.15
N GLU A 191 -5.51 -9.69 -0.36
CA GLU A 191 -6.83 -9.94 -0.96
C GLU A 191 -7.94 -9.83 0.09
N ASP A 192 -7.76 -10.41 1.27
CA ASP A 192 -8.71 -10.30 2.39
C ASP A 192 -8.88 -8.83 2.82
N ILE A 193 -7.79 -8.09 2.99
CA ILE A 193 -7.82 -6.66 3.33
C ILE A 193 -8.60 -5.86 2.26
N ALA A 194 -8.41 -6.18 0.98
CA ALA A 194 -9.18 -5.54 -0.08
C ALA A 194 -10.67 -5.92 0.02
N ALA A 195 -11.00 -7.19 0.27
CA ALA A 195 -12.36 -7.66 0.45
C ALA A 195 -13.09 -6.97 1.62
N TRP A 196 -12.37 -6.60 2.69
CA TRP A 196 -12.93 -5.86 3.83
C TRP A 196 -13.28 -4.40 3.51
N GLY A 197 -12.83 -3.87 2.36
CA GLY A 197 -13.24 -2.53 1.91
C GLY A 197 -12.10 -1.59 1.56
N THR A 198 -10.88 -1.91 1.91
CA THR A 198 -9.67 -1.11 1.65
C THR A 198 -9.29 -1.16 0.16
N ALA A 199 -8.88 -0.04 -0.43
CA ALA A 199 -8.19 -0.04 -1.71
C ALA A 199 -6.71 -0.39 -1.48
N VAL A 200 -6.23 -1.48 -2.08
CA VAL A 200 -4.87 -1.97 -1.89
C VAL A 200 -4.04 -1.75 -3.16
N LEU A 201 -2.92 -1.04 -3.05
CA LEU A 201 -1.97 -0.83 -4.14
C LEU A 201 -0.62 -1.45 -3.77
N VAL A 202 -0.22 -2.49 -4.50
CA VAL A 202 1.05 -3.20 -4.28
C VAL A 202 2.00 -2.88 -5.42
N ALA A 203 3.08 -2.15 -5.15
CA ALA A 203 4.19 -2.00 -6.07
C ALA A 203 5.08 -3.24 -5.98
N THR A 204 5.31 -3.92 -7.11
CA THR A 204 6.16 -5.11 -7.16
C THR A 204 6.78 -5.32 -8.52
N HIS A 205 7.90 -6.03 -8.55
CA HIS A 205 8.52 -6.57 -9.76
C HIS A 205 8.34 -8.09 -9.87
N ASN A 206 7.66 -8.73 -8.90
CA ASN A 206 7.40 -10.18 -8.92
C ASN A 206 6.27 -10.51 -9.90
N ILE A 207 6.66 -10.88 -11.12
CA ILE A 207 5.74 -11.16 -12.21
C ILE A 207 4.93 -12.44 -11.98
N GLU A 208 5.49 -13.42 -11.29
CA GLU A 208 4.79 -14.68 -11.00
C GLU A 208 3.54 -14.42 -10.15
N ILE A 209 3.69 -13.64 -9.07
CA ILE A 209 2.56 -13.23 -8.22
C ILE A 209 1.48 -12.51 -9.03
N VAL A 210 1.89 -11.50 -9.81
CA VAL A 210 0.97 -10.69 -10.61
C VAL A 210 0.22 -11.52 -11.63
N THR A 211 0.91 -12.43 -12.32
CA THR A 211 0.31 -13.30 -13.36
C THR A 211 -0.67 -14.30 -12.76
N ARG A 212 -0.35 -14.88 -11.61
CA ARG A 212 -1.17 -15.92 -10.98
C ARG A 212 -2.44 -15.35 -10.34
N LEU A 213 -2.34 -14.22 -9.64
CA LEU A 213 -3.49 -13.61 -8.96
C LEU A 213 -4.47 -12.92 -9.92
N GLN A 214 -4.05 -12.58 -11.13
CA GLN A 214 -4.88 -11.99 -12.18
C GLN A 214 -5.74 -10.79 -11.71
N ARG A 215 -5.23 -10.01 -10.77
CA ARG A 215 -5.85 -8.76 -10.32
C ARG A 215 -5.54 -7.64 -11.30
N ARG A 216 -6.12 -6.46 -11.08
CA ARG A 216 -5.82 -5.28 -11.91
C ARG A 216 -4.32 -4.97 -11.89
N VAL A 217 -3.77 -4.67 -13.06
CA VAL A 217 -2.34 -4.38 -13.24
C VAL A 217 -2.16 -3.03 -13.92
N VAL A 218 -1.48 -2.14 -13.24
CA VAL A 218 -1.06 -0.84 -13.77
C VAL A 218 0.43 -0.90 -14.08
N THR A 219 0.81 -0.67 -15.34
CA THR A 219 2.19 -0.73 -15.79
C THR A 219 2.78 0.67 -15.94
N LEU A 220 3.84 0.96 -15.19
CA LEU A 220 4.55 2.22 -15.22
C LEU A 220 5.92 2.02 -15.89
N VAL A 221 6.24 2.83 -16.90
CA VAL A 221 7.54 2.81 -17.61
C VAL A 221 7.99 4.25 -17.83
N ASN A 222 9.22 4.55 -17.44
CA ASN A 222 9.82 5.89 -17.59
C ASN A 222 8.91 7.03 -17.06
N GLY A 223 8.26 6.80 -15.94
CA GLY A 223 7.37 7.76 -15.30
C GLY A 223 5.99 7.89 -15.94
N ARG A 224 5.65 7.11 -16.96
CA ARG A 224 4.35 7.17 -17.66
C ARG A 224 3.56 5.89 -17.43
N LEU A 225 2.25 6.04 -17.28
CA LEU A 225 1.34 4.91 -17.25
C LEU A 225 1.14 4.40 -18.67
N MET A 226 1.65 3.20 -18.95
CA MET A 226 1.61 2.59 -20.28
C MET A 226 0.41 1.67 -20.47
N ARG A 227 -0.05 1.03 -19.40
CA ARG A 227 -1.20 0.11 -19.42
C ARG A 227 -1.93 0.16 -18.11
N ASP A 228 -3.23 -0.03 -18.17
CA ASP A 228 -4.14 -0.26 -17.04
C ASP A 228 -5.05 -1.41 -17.45
N GLN A 229 -4.78 -2.60 -16.91
CA GLN A 229 -5.46 -3.83 -17.28
C GLN A 229 -6.36 -4.26 -16.13
N PRO A 230 -7.68 -4.38 -16.34
CA PRO A 230 -8.61 -4.87 -15.33
C PRO A 230 -8.30 -6.31 -14.92
N ALA A 231 -8.84 -6.75 -13.79
CA ALA A 231 -8.72 -8.12 -13.32
C ALA A 231 -9.14 -9.13 -14.39
N GLY A 232 -8.46 -10.28 -14.44
CA GLY A 232 -8.69 -11.33 -15.43
C GLY A 232 -8.02 -11.11 -16.81
N HIS A 233 -7.30 -9.98 -16.99
CA HIS A 233 -6.66 -9.62 -18.26
C HIS A 233 -5.13 -9.50 -18.14
N ALA A 234 -4.50 -10.04 -17.12
CA ALA A 234 -3.05 -10.06 -16.95
C ALA A 234 -2.39 -10.98 -18.02
N GLY A 235 -2.71 -10.74 -19.29
CA GLY A 235 -2.09 -11.40 -20.43
C GLY A 235 -0.66 -10.88 -20.65
N ARG A 236 0.18 -11.75 -21.24
CA ARG A 236 1.62 -11.60 -21.56
C ARG A 236 2.18 -10.19 -21.33
N MET A 237 2.96 -10.04 -20.27
CA MET A 237 3.67 -8.79 -19.96
C MET A 237 4.81 -8.59 -20.95
N ALA A 238 4.50 -8.01 -22.11
CA ALA A 238 5.41 -7.85 -23.25
C ALA A 238 6.65 -6.98 -22.95
N TRP A 239 6.74 -6.31 -21.80
CA TRP A 239 7.91 -5.53 -21.42
C TRP A 239 9.06 -6.38 -20.85
N LEU A 240 8.83 -7.68 -20.54
CA LEU A 240 9.87 -8.64 -20.16
C LEU A 240 10.78 -9.04 -21.32
N ALA A 241 10.41 -8.71 -22.56
CA ALA A 241 11.15 -9.09 -23.75
C ALA A 241 12.19 -8.03 -24.22
N THR A 242 12.35 -6.93 -23.47
CA THR A 242 13.26 -5.81 -23.81
C THR A 242 14.25 -5.48 -22.69
N SER A 243 14.81 -6.49 -22.03
CA SER A 243 15.99 -6.33 -21.16
C SER A 243 17.21 -6.98 -21.83
#